data_3ff9b53d235ecc511ee4faf4e8d02592
#
_entry.id   3ff9b53d235ecc511ee4faf4e8d02592
#
_cell.length_a   1.000
_cell.length_b   1.000
_cell.length_c   1.000
_cell.angle_alpha   90.00
_cell.angle_beta   90.00
_cell.angle_gamma   90.00
#
_symmetry.space_group_name_H-M   'P 1'
#
loop_
_entity.id
_entity.type
_entity.pdbx_description
1 polymer ?
#
loop_
_entity_poly.entity_id
_entity_poly.type
_entity_poly.pdbx_seq_one_letter_code
_entity_poly.pdbx_strand_id
1 'polypeptide(L)'
;GQVAGDLASGFLSQYFQSRKKIILLFMLISSGMAAVYLLFPTNDIVVFYVICTLLGFANGYWTLFVTVAAEMFGTNLRATVATSVPNFVRGAVIPLTALFIQFKTSWGIIYAAAAVGLLSFVIAVIALRYLDETFHKDLNYVEEDEG
;
A
#
# COMPACT_ATOMS: atom_id res chain seq x y z
N GLY A 1 -4.35 15.16 -0.06
CA GLY A 1 -4.00 14.21 1.01
C GLY A 1 -2.78 13.39 0.68
N GLN A 2 -2.75 12.72 -0.46
CA GLN A 2 -1.67 11.76 -0.81
C GLN A 2 -0.26 12.39 -0.79
N VAL A 3 -0.06 13.54 -1.38
CA VAL A 3 1.27 14.22 -1.38
C VAL A 3 1.76 14.49 0.05
N ALA A 4 0.86 14.95 0.92
CA ALA A 4 1.21 15.16 2.33
C ALA A 4 1.53 13.83 3.04
N GLY A 5 0.80 12.76 2.69
CA GLY A 5 1.07 11.42 3.18
C GLY A 5 2.41 10.85 2.72
N ASP A 6 2.77 11.02 1.44
CA ASP A 6 4.07 10.60 0.89
C ASP A 6 5.23 11.31 1.61
N LEU A 7 5.12 12.63 1.83
CA LEU A 7 6.13 13.38 2.59
C LEU A 7 6.20 12.92 4.05
N ALA A 8 5.05 12.71 4.70
CA ALA A 8 4.99 12.26 6.08
C ALA A 8 5.57 10.85 6.23
N SER A 9 5.22 9.90 5.35
CA SER A 9 5.74 8.54 5.38
C SER A 9 7.25 8.51 5.15
N GLY A 10 7.77 9.31 4.21
CA GLY A 10 9.19 9.46 3.96
C GLY A 10 9.94 9.99 5.17
N PHE A 11 9.45 11.09 5.78
CA PHE A 11 10.04 11.68 6.98
C PHE A 11 10.00 10.72 8.18
N LEU A 12 8.85 10.11 8.46
CA LEU A 12 8.69 9.12 9.53
C LEU A 12 9.61 7.92 9.34
N SER A 13 9.79 7.45 8.10
CA SER A 13 10.71 6.36 7.77
C SER A 13 12.16 6.70 8.13
N GLN A 14 12.59 7.94 7.91
CA GLN A 14 13.91 8.42 8.31
C GLN A 14 14.03 8.54 9.83
N TYR A 15 13.01 9.09 10.48
CA TYR A 15 13.02 9.29 11.93
C TYR A 15 13.03 7.96 12.71
N PHE A 16 12.20 6.99 12.30
CA PHE A 16 12.13 5.67 12.95
C PHE A 16 13.16 4.66 12.43
N GLN A 17 13.95 5.03 11.41
CA GLN A 17 14.94 4.16 10.79
C GLN A 17 14.40 2.78 10.39
N SER A 18 13.15 2.72 9.99
CA SER A 18 12.47 1.49 9.57
C SER A 18 11.39 1.78 8.55
N ARG A 19 11.58 1.28 7.34
CA ARG A 19 10.60 1.41 6.25
C ARG A 19 9.41 0.49 6.46
N LYS A 20 9.67 -0.73 6.91
CA LYS A 20 8.67 -1.76 7.16
C LYS A 20 7.63 -1.34 8.19
N LYS A 21 8.06 -0.74 9.32
CA LYS A 21 7.15 -0.26 10.36
C LYS A 21 6.24 0.86 9.89
N ILE A 22 6.77 1.77 9.07
CA ILE A 22 5.99 2.90 8.55
C ILE A 22 4.99 2.43 7.50
N ILE A 23 5.36 1.51 6.61
CA ILE A 23 4.42 0.89 5.69
C ILE A 23 3.28 0.22 6.47
N LEU A 24 3.58 -0.57 7.50
CA LEU A 24 2.57 -1.21 8.33
C LEU A 24 1.65 -0.19 9.02
N LEU A 25 2.21 0.87 9.58
CA LEU A 25 1.45 1.94 10.23
C LEU A 25 0.45 2.59 9.25
N PHE A 26 0.92 2.98 8.07
CA PHE A 26 0.07 3.60 7.07
C PHE A 26 -0.98 2.63 6.50
N MET A 27 -0.66 1.36 6.34
CA MET A 27 -1.62 0.32 5.97
C MET A 27 -2.73 0.18 7.03
N LEU A 28 -2.39 0.19 8.32
CA LEU A 28 -3.38 0.14 9.39
C LEU A 28 -4.27 1.38 9.40
N ILE A 29 -3.69 2.57 9.24
CA ILE A 29 -4.47 3.82 9.15
C ILE A 29 -5.38 3.78 7.91
N SER A 30 -4.87 3.36 6.75
CA SER A 30 -5.65 3.27 5.51
C SER A 30 -6.82 2.30 5.63
N SER A 31 -6.59 1.10 6.20
CA SER A 31 -7.67 0.12 6.41
C SER A 31 -8.70 0.59 7.44
N GLY A 32 -8.27 1.26 8.51
CA GLY A 32 -9.17 1.88 9.49
C GLY A 32 -10.03 2.98 8.87
N MET A 33 -9.45 3.87 8.07
CA MET A 33 -10.18 4.92 7.36
C MET A 33 -11.14 4.35 6.31
N ALA A 34 -10.75 3.27 5.61
CA ALA A 34 -11.63 2.58 4.69
C ALA A 34 -12.83 1.94 5.41
N ALA A 35 -12.61 1.36 6.59
CA ALA A 35 -13.68 0.81 7.42
C ALA A 35 -14.63 1.92 7.91
N VAL A 36 -14.12 3.07 8.33
CA VAL A 36 -14.92 4.25 8.69
C VAL A 36 -15.80 4.69 7.50
N TYR A 37 -15.21 4.80 6.32
CA TYR A 37 -15.94 5.17 5.11
C TYR A 37 -17.07 4.20 4.77
N LEU A 38 -16.85 2.89 4.93
CA LEU A 38 -17.84 1.85 4.62
C LEU A 38 -18.96 1.75 5.67
N LEU A 39 -18.63 1.93 6.95
CA LEU A 39 -19.57 1.70 8.06
C LEU A 39 -20.39 2.98 8.42
N PHE A 40 -19.86 4.15 8.12
CA PHE A 40 -20.48 5.43 8.45
C PHE A 40 -20.77 6.23 7.17
N PRO A 41 -21.80 5.83 6.40
CA PRO A 41 -22.19 6.59 5.21
C PRO A 41 -22.66 7.99 5.65
N THR A 42 -22.10 9.01 5.03
CA THR A 42 -22.46 10.40 5.30
C THR A 42 -23.13 11.03 4.08
N ASN A 43 -24.15 11.86 4.34
CA ASN A 43 -24.78 12.70 3.33
C ASN A 43 -24.17 14.12 3.30
N ASP A 44 -23.27 14.43 4.24
CA ASP A 44 -22.59 15.71 4.30
C ASP A 44 -21.38 15.71 3.35
N ILE A 45 -21.40 16.62 2.39
CA ILE A 45 -20.35 16.74 1.38
C ILE A 45 -19.00 17.14 1.98
N VAL A 46 -19.00 17.92 3.06
CA VAL A 46 -17.76 18.35 3.73
C VAL A 46 -17.11 17.16 4.42
N VAL A 47 -17.90 16.36 5.15
CA VAL A 47 -17.43 15.14 5.82
C VAL A 47 -16.89 14.15 4.79
N PHE A 48 -17.58 14.00 3.64
CA PHE A 48 -17.09 13.16 2.54
C PHE A 48 -15.71 13.59 2.04
N TYR A 49 -15.50 14.88 1.76
CA TYR A 49 -14.19 15.37 1.31
C TYR A 49 -13.10 15.24 2.38
N VAL A 50 -13.42 15.42 3.65
CA VAL A 50 -12.48 15.20 4.75
C VAL A 50 -12.04 13.73 4.79
N ILE A 51 -12.98 12.78 4.72
CA ILE A 51 -12.65 11.34 4.69
C ILE A 51 -11.80 11.01 3.46
N CYS A 52 -12.14 11.51 2.28
CA CYS A 52 -11.34 11.31 1.07
C CYS A 52 -9.93 11.87 1.20
N THR A 53 -9.76 13.03 1.84
CA THR A 53 -8.44 13.64 2.08
C THR A 53 -7.62 12.80 3.05
N LEU A 54 -8.23 12.29 4.12
CA LEU A 54 -7.58 11.43 5.09
C LEU A 54 -7.23 10.05 4.49
N LEU A 55 -8.09 9.47 3.65
CA LEU A 55 -7.80 8.27 2.88
C LEU A 55 -6.62 8.50 1.94
N GLY A 56 -6.60 9.63 1.24
CA GLY A 56 -5.46 10.01 0.40
C GLY A 56 -4.17 10.11 1.22
N PHE A 57 -4.19 10.76 2.37
CA PHE A 57 -3.05 10.84 3.29
C PHE A 57 -2.59 9.45 3.75
N ALA A 58 -3.52 8.59 4.16
CA ALA A 58 -3.22 7.24 4.61
C ALA A 58 -2.61 6.34 3.51
N ASN A 59 -2.90 6.62 2.24
CA ASN A 59 -2.28 5.94 1.09
C ASN A 59 -0.92 6.50 0.69
N GLY A 60 -0.42 7.55 1.37
CA GLY A 60 0.85 8.22 1.10
C GLY A 60 2.10 7.40 1.47
N TYR A 61 2.02 6.07 1.56
CA TYR A 61 3.18 5.17 1.66
C TYR A 61 3.58 4.58 0.29
N TRP A 62 2.92 5.00 -0.78
CA TRP A 62 3.17 4.48 -2.12
C TRP A 62 4.61 4.69 -2.58
N THR A 63 5.14 5.90 -2.38
CA THR A 63 6.53 6.22 -2.71
C THR A 63 7.51 5.37 -1.90
N LEU A 64 7.23 5.19 -0.60
CA LEU A 64 8.04 4.37 0.28
C LEU A 64 8.02 2.88 -0.14
N PHE A 65 6.86 2.37 -0.56
CA PHE A 65 6.72 1.01 -1.08
C PHE A 65 7.57 0.78 -2.34
N VAL A 66 7.54 1.71 -3.31
CA VAL A 66 8.36 1.63 -4.53
C VAL A 66 9.85 1.69 -4.19
N THR A 67 10.23 2.55 -3.23
CA THR A 67 11.61 2.66 -2.76
C THR A 67 12.10 1.34 -2.15
N VAL A 68 11.32 0.74 -1.25
CA VAL A 68 11.65 -0.56 -0.64
C VAL A 68 11.81 -1.64 -1.70
N ALA A 69 10.88 -1.72 -2.66
CA ALA A 69 10.97 -2.68 -3.74
C ALA A 69 12.26 -2.50 -4.57
N ALA A 70 12.64 -1.26 -4.87
CA ALA A 70 13.86 -0.94 -5.61
C ALA A 70 15.14 -1.26 -4.80
N GLU A 71 15.13 -1.05 -3.48
CA GLU A 71 16.27 -1.31 -2.60
C GLU A 71 16.54 -2.80 -2.33
N MET A 72 15.56 -3.66 -2.60
CA MET A 72 15.74 -5.11 -2.47
C MET A 72 16.65 -5.70 -3.55
N PHE A 73 16.87 -4.97 -4.64
CA PHE A 73 17.63 -5.44 -5.81
C PHE A 73 18.90 -4.61 -6.03
N GLY A 74 19.89 -5.24 -6.67
CA GLY A 74 21.14 -4.60 -7.05
C GLY A 74 20.97 -3.41 -8.00
N THR A 75 22.02 -2.61 -8.13
CA THR A 75 21.99 -1.37 -8.93
C THR A 75 21.62 -1.59 -10.39
N ASN A 76 21.99 -2.74 -10.96
CA ASN A 76 21.71 -3.14 -12.34
C ASN A 76 20.21 -3.40 -12.61
N LEU A 77 19.45 -3.89 -11.61
CA LEU A 77 18.04 -4.22 -11.76
C LEU A 77 17.10 -3.18 -11.14
N ARG A 78 17.59 -2.29 -10.30
CA ARG A 78 16.80 -1.32 -9.52
C ARG A 78 15.85 -0.47 -10.36
N ALA A 79 16.32 0.05 -11.50
CA ALA A 79 15.48 0.88 -12.38
C ALA A 79 14.32 0.07 -12.99
N THR A 80 14.58 -1.16 -13.39
CA THR A 80 13.56 -2.08 -13.93
C THR A 80 12.52 -2.42 -12.87
N VAL A 81 12.97 -2.74 -11.64
CA VAL A 81 12.09 -3.07 -10.52
C VAL A 81 11.22 -1.88 -10.14
N ALA A 82 11.81 -0.67 -10.01
CA ALA A 82 11.06 0.54 -9.66
C ALA A 82 9.94 0.87 -10.66
N THR A 83 10.09 0.50 -11.93
CA THR A 83 9.06 0.71 -12.95
C THR A 83 8.08 -0.47 -13.06
N SER A 84 8.52 -1.70 -12.83
CA SER A 84 7.71 -2.90 -13.01
C SER A 84 6.79 -3.17 -11.82
N VAL A 85 7.27 -3.00 -10.59
CA VAL A 85 6.50 -3.29 -9.36
C VAL A 85 5.18 -2.51 -9.29
N PRO A 86 5.13 -1.20 -9.56
CA PRO A 86 3.86 -0.46 -9.61
C PRO A 86 2.86 -1.03 -10.62
N ASN A 87 3.34 -1.55 -11.75
CA ASN A 87 2.48 -2.12 -12.78
C ASN A 87 1.93 -3.49 -12.38
N PHE A 88 2.70 -4.32 -11.67
CA PHE A 88 2.20 -5.56 -11.09
C PHE A 88 1.08 -5.28 -10.07
N VAL A 89 1.26 -4.30 -9.19
CA VAL A 89 0.23 -3.92 -8.20
C VAL A 89 -1.05 -3.45 -8.92
N ARG A 90 -0.92 -2.63 -9.97
CA ARG A 90 -2.07 -2.21 -10.78
C ARG A 90 -2.74 -3.40 -11.48
N GLY A 91 -1.98 -4.39 -11.93
CA GLY A 91 -2.50 -5.62 -12.51
C GLY A 91 -3.37 -6.43 -11.55
N ALA A 92 -3.09 -6.39 -10.24
CA ALA A 92 -3.89 -7.05 -9.22
C ALA A 92 -5.32 -6.47 -9.09
N VAL A 93 -5.57 -5.28 -9.59
CA VAL A 93 -6.93 -4.68 -9.61
C VAL A 93 -7.90 -5.53 -10.43
N ILE A 94 -7.45 -6.21 -11.49
CA ILE A 94 -8.30 -7.04 -12.34
C ILE A 94 -8.93 -8.21 -11.55
N PRO A 95 -8.16 -9.11 -10.93
CA PRO A 95 -8.75 -10.21 -10.16
C PRO A 95 -9.51 -9.72 -8.92
N LEU A 96 -9.06 -8.65 -8.25
CA LEU A 96 -9.77 -8.09 -7.11
C LEU A 96 -11.13 -7.51 -7.51
N THR A 97 -11.22 -6.86 -8.67
CA THR A 97 -12.49 -6.36 -9.21
C THR A 97 -13.43 -7.49 -9.58
N ALA A 98 -12.90 -8.58 -10.18
CA ALA A 98 -13.71 -9.76 -10.48
C ALA A 98 -14.31 -10.40 -9.22
N LEU A 99 -13.51 -10.56 -8.16
CA LEU A 99 -13.97 -11.03 -6.86
C LEU A 99 -15.02 -10.10 -6.25
N PHE A 100 -14.80 -8.78 -6.33
CA PHE A 100 -15.75 -7.80 -5.83
C PHE A 100 -17.10 -7.91 -6.54
N ILE A 101 -17.12 -8.02 -7.88
CA ILE A 101 -18.35 -8.17 -8.67
C ILE A 101 -19.08 -9.45 -8.27
N GLN A 102 -18.37 -10.55 -8.10
CA GLN A 102 -18.95 -11.83 -7.70
C GLN A 102 -19.59 -11.75 -6.30
N PHE A 103 -18.90 -11.16 -5.32
CA PHE A 103 -19.45 -11.03 -3.97
C PHE A 103 -20.57 -9.99 -3.89
N LYS A 104 -20.50 -8.91 -4.69
CA LYS A 104 -21.53 -7.88 -4.74
C LYS A 104 -22.90 -8.43 -5.09
N THR A 105 -22.99 -9.40 -5.99
CA THR A 105 -24.27 -10.03 -6.40
C THR A 105 -24.93 -10.82 -5.28
N SER A 106 -24.13 -11.41 -4.38
CA SER A 106 -24.64 -12.28 -3.29
C SER A 106 -24.79 -11.53 -1.96
N TRP A 107 -23.87 -10.61 -1.64
CA TRP A 107 -23.76 -10.00 -0.30
C TRP A 107 -24.03 -8.50 -0.29
N GLY A 108 -24.17 -7.87 -1.47
CA GLY A 108 -24.31 -6.43 -1.60
C GLY A 108 -22.96 -5.68 -1.57
N ILE A 109 -23.01 -4.39 -1.87
CA ILE A 109 -21.81 -3.56 -2.14
C ILE A 109 -20.91 -3.45 -0.90
N ILE A 110 -21.47 -3.19 0.27
CA ILE A 110 -20.71 -2.89 1.50
C ILE A 110 -19.96 -4.15 1.97
N TYR A 111 -20.65 -5.27 2.05
CA TYR A 111 -20.03 -6.54 2.49
C TYR A 111 -19.02 -7.08 1.48
N ALA A 112 -19.28 -6.91 0.19
CA ALA A 112 -18.32 -7.28 -0.85
C ALA A 112 -17.05 -6.43 -0.77
N ALA A 113 -17.18 -5.11 -0.60
CA ALA A 113 -16.04 -4.22 -0.43
C ALA A 113 -15.24 -4.55 0.84
N ALA A 114 -15.93 -4.80 1.96
CA ALA A 114 -15.28 -5.19 3.21
C ALA A 114 -14.54 -6.52 3.08
N ALA A 115 -15.12 -7.53 2.44
CA ALA A 115 -14.50 -8.85 2.25
C ALA A 115 -13.24 -8.77 1.37
N VAL A 116 -13.32 -8.10 0.22
CA VAL A 116 -12.17 -7.92 -0.68
C VAL A 116 -11.09 -7.05 -0.05
N GLY A 117 -11.50 -5.99 0.66
CA GLY A 117 -10.58 -5.12 1.40
C GLY A 117 -9.84 -5.87 2.51
N LEU A 118 -10.56 -6.68 3.31
CA LEU A 118 -9.96 -7.49 4.36
C LEU A 118 -9.00 -8.55 3.79
N LEU A 119 -9.40 -9.23 2.71
CA LEU A 119 -8.55 -10.21 2.03
C LEU A 119 -7.24 -9.56 1.56
N SER A 120 -7.34 -8.41 0.89
CA SER A 120 -6.18 -7.66 0.40
C SER A 120 -5.27 -7.21 1.54
N PHE A 121 -5.86 -6.73 2.64
CA PHE A 121 -5.12 -6.31 3.83
C PHE A 121 -4.37 -7.48 4.48
N VAL A 122 -5.02 -8.63 4.65
CA VAL A 122 -4.38 -9.84 5.22
C VAL A 122 -3.21 -10.30 4.36
N ILE A 123 -3.40 -10.37 3.04
CA ILE A 123 -2.32 -10.73 2.10
C ILE A 123 -1.16 -9.74 2.22
N ALA A 124 -1.44 -8.45 2.25
CA ALA A 124 -0.41 -7.41 2.35
C ALA A 124 0.35 -7.47 3.69
N VAL A 125 -0.32 -7.73 4.82
CA VAL A 125 0.34 -7.91 6.13
C VAL A 125 1.20 -9.16 6.15
N ILE A 126 0.74 -10.26 5.56
CA ILE A 126 1.52 -11.50 5.44
C ILE A 126 2.77 -11.22 4.59
N ALA A 127 2.61 -10.62 3.41
CA ALA A 127 3.72 -10.28 2.53
C ALA A 127 4.74 -9.37 3.24
N LEU A 128 4.26 -8.36 3.99
CA LEU A 128 5.13 -7.45 4.73
C LEU A 128 5.91 -8.16 5.85
N ARG A 129 5.39 -9.26 6.44
CA ARG A 129 6.14 -10.04 7.44
C ARG A 129 7.36 -10.74 6.84
N TYR A 130 7.23 -11.23 5.62
CA TYR A 130 8.33 -11.91 4.90
C TYR A 130 9.31 -10.94 4.23
N LEU A 131 8.97 -9.66 4.16
CA LEU A 131 9.83 -8.63 3.61
C LEU A 131 10.97 -8.31 4.59
N ASP A 132 12.20 -8.20 4.10
CA ASP A 132 13.34 -7.75 4.90
C ASP A 132 13.32 -6.23 5.10
N GLU A 133 13.92 -5.76 6.20
CA GLU A 133 14.10 -4.32 6.43
C GLU A 133 15.22 -3.81 5.52
N THR A 134 14.93 -2.76 4.73
CA THR A 134 15.87 -2.24 3.74
C THR A 134 16.58 -0.95 4.17
N PHE A 135 16.21 -0.36 5.32
CA PHE A 135 16.70 0.96 5.73
C PHE A 135 18.23 1.04 5.88
N HIS A 136 18.90 -0.04 6.30
CA HIS A 136 20.35 -0.11 6.49
C HIS A 136 21.07 -0.95 5.42
N LYS A 137 20.38 -1.34 4.34
CA LYS A 137 20.98 -2.18 3.31
C LYS A 137 21.99 -1.38 2.51
N ASP A 138 23.15 -1.98 2.22
CA ASP A 138 24.12 -1.41 1.27
C ASP A 138 23.46 -1.34 -0.11
N LEU A 139 23.43 -0.15 -0.69
CA LEU A 139 22.77 0.10 -1.97
C LEU A 139 23.74 0.01 -3.17
N ASN A 140 25.04 -0.23 -2.92
CA ASN A 140 26.09 -0.22 -3.96
C ASN A 140 26.52 -1.62 -4.41
N TYR A 141 25.66 -2.62 -4.28
CA TYR A 141 25.94 -3.95 -4.78
C TYR A 141 25.34 -4.18 -6.17
N VAL A 142 25.97 -5.02 -6.95
CA VAL A 142 25.52 -5.50 -8.26
C VAL A 142 25.16 -6.97 -8.09
N GLU A 143 24.02 -7.40 -8.60
CA GLU A 143 23.69 -8.81 -8.63
C GLU A 143 24.56 -9.47 -9.70
N GLU A 144 25.39 -10.45 -9.30
CA GLU A 144 26.15 -11.27 -10.23
C GLU A 144 25.20 -12.29 -10.86
N ASP A 145 25.26 -12.42 -12.19
CA ASP A 145 24.58 -13.51 -12.88
C ASP A 145 25.21 -14.82 -12.38
N GLU A 146 24.50 -15.59 -11.57
CA GLU A 146 24.84 -16.98 -11.34
C GLU A 146 24.62 -17.74 -12.66
N GLY A 147 25.70 -17.83 -13.44
CA GLY A 147 25.75 -18.53 -14.72
C GLY A 147 25.75 -20.05 -14.55
#